data_fa1dfbcc993093f7f4403e4d494fd1c7
#
_entry.id   fa1dfbcc993093f7f4403e4d494fd1c7
#
_cell.length_a   1.000
_cell.length_b   1.000
_cell.length_c   1.000
_cell.angle_alpha   90.00
_cell.angle_beta   90.00
_cell.angle_gamma   90.00
#
_symmetry.space_group_name_H-M   'P 1'
#
loop_
_entity.id
_entity.type
_entity.pdbx_description
1 polymer ?
#
loop_
_entity_poly.entity_id
_entity_poly.type
_entity_poly.pdbx_seq_one_letter_code
_entity_poly.pdbx_strand_id
1 'polypeptide(L)'
;MISKKLILRLVSALVMIMFCLWAIFTTSEFLFLTITFSLALIGSLEYHLIVKKHFRLKLLIQLLNHILIFSGVWFLFQNQQLYFLIAVAIICILIMGTTLITKTSFKWYTIPLIWIAFPFCLLFWIKVTVNPDIAPHVILLLLLMVSINDSAAYFGGKSFGKVLLAPTISPKKTKEGSLFGILGGLIGALIGIYIWDWFYRYGPFNSSEIQLKELIFGWKLIVLILLVIPAAQIGDLIESKLKRTFNVKDSS
;
A
#
# COMPACT_ATOMS: atom_id res chain seq x y z
N MET A 1 0.37 28.34 -22.92
CA MET A 1 -0.28 27.13 -23.52
C MET A 1 0.06 25.92 -22.68
N ILE A 2 -0.94 25.27 -22.09
CA ILE A 2 -0.75 24.03 -21.30
C ILE A 2 -0.36 22.91 -22.27
N SER A 3 0.75 22.20 -22.00
CA SER A 3 1.21 21.15 -22.89
C SER A 3 0.22 19.95 -22.91
N LYS A 4 0.01 19.34 -24.08
CA LYS A 4 -0.85 18.12 -24.22
C LYS A 4 -0.42 17.02 -23.23
N LYS A 5 0.88 16.89 -22.94
CA LYS A 5 1.42 15.94 -21.95
C LYS A 5 0.96 16.23 -20.54
N LEU A 6 0.83 17.51 -20.15
CA LEU A 6 0.35 17.89 -18.82
C LEU A 6 -1.15 17.60 -18.68
N ILE A 7 -1.94 17.92 -19.70
CA ILE A 7 -3.38 17.59 -19.70
C ILE A 7 -3.60 16.08 -19.57
N LEU A 8 -2.87 15.26 -20.33
CA LEU A 8 -3.00 13.81 -20.27
C LEU A 8 -2.67 13.28 -18.86
N ARG A 9 -1.61 13.80 -18.22
CA ARG A 9 -1.25 13.43 -16.85
C ARG A 9 -2.30 13.83 -15.82
N LEU A 10 -2.89 15.00 -15.95
CA LEU A 10 -3.95 15.47 -15.06
C LEU A 10 -5.22 14.61 -15.22
N VAL A 11 -5.62 14.30 -16.47
CA VAL A 11 -6.77 13.45 -16.74
C VAL A 11 -6.55 12.04 -16.19
N SER A 12 -5.39 11.43 -16.44
CA SER A 12 -5.10 10.09 -15.92
C SER A 12 -5.08 10.05 -14.39
N ALA A 13 -4.52 11.07 -13.74
CA ALA A 13 -4.54 11.18 -12.29
C ALA A 13 -5.97 11.31 -11.74
N LEU A 14 -6.80 12.15 -12.38
CA LEU A 14 -8.20 12.30 -11.98
C LEU A 14 -8.99 10.98 -12.11
N VAL A 15 -8.82 10.28 -13.22
CA VAL A 15 -9.47 8.96 -13.44
C VAL A 15 -9.01 7.96 -12.37
N MET A 16 -7.72 7.93 -12.07
CA MET A 16 -7.20 7.05 -11.01
C MET A 16 -7.78 7.38 -9.62
N ILE A 17 -7.87 8.67 -9.29
CA ILE A 17 -8.47 9.11 -8.00
C ILE A 17 -9.94 8.69 -7.94
N MET A 18 -10.71 8.94 -8.99
CA MET A 18 -12.12 8.54 -9.05
C MET A 18 -12.30 7.02 -8.91
N PHE A 19 -11.44 6.23 -9.59
CA PHE A 19 -11.45 4.78 -9.48
C PHE A 19 -11.11 4.32 -8.06
N CYS A 20 -10.08 4.90 -7.42
CA CYS A 20 -9.72 4.58 -6.05
C CYS A 20 -10.86 4.91 -5.07
N LEU A 21 -11.48 6.08 -5.19
CA LEU A 21 -12.62 6.46 -4.35
C LEU A 21 -13.78 5.50 -4.55
N TRP A 22 -14.14 5.20 -5.80
CA TRP A 22 -15.20 4.23 -6.09
C TRP A 22 -14.89 2.85 -5.49
N ALA A 23 -13.66 2.36 -5.61
CA ALA A 23 -13.26 1.08 -5.04
C ALA A 23 -13.33 1.06 -3.51
N ILE A 24 -12.91 2.13 -2.84
CA ILE A 24 -12.93 2.25 -1.39
C ILE A 24 -14.37 2.26 -0.87
N PHE A 25 -15.27 3.00 -1.52
CA PHE A 25 -16.66 3.16 -1.09
C PHE A 25 -17.61 2.08 -1.64
N THR A 26 -17.11 1.11 -2.41
CA THR A 26 -17.95 -0.02 -2.82
C THR A 26 -18.45 -0.81 -1.60
N THR A 27 -19.71 -1.20 -1.62
CA THR A 27 -20.32 -2.04 -0.57
C THR A 27 -19.99 -3.52 -0.72
N SER A 28 -19.58 -3.96 -1.91
CA SER A 28 -19.26 -5.35 -2.20
C SER A 28 -17.84 -5.70 -1.74
N GLU A 29 -17.75 -6.52 -0.70
CA GLU A 29 -16.48 -7.06 -0.19
C GLU A 29 -15.75 -7.90 -1.24
N PHE A 30 -16.50 -8.71 -2.00
CA PHE A 30 -15.94 -9.52 -3.07
C PHE A 30 -15.34 -8.67 -4.19
N LEU A 31 -15.99 -7.58 -4.57
CA LEU A 31 -15.45 -6.64 -5.56
C LEU A 31 -14.18 -5.97 -5.05
N PHE A 32 -14.15 -5.53 -3.80
CA PHE A 32 -12.96 -4.94 -3.20
C PHE A 32 -11.81 -5.94 -3.09
N LEU A 33 -12.09 -7.21 -2.73
CA LEU A 33 -11.12 -8.30 -2.76
C LEU A 33 -10.53 -8.48 -4.17
N THR A 34 -11.39 -8.51 -5.18
CA THR A 34 -10.97 -8.68 -6.58
C THR A 34 -10.07 -7.55 -7.05
N ILE A 35 -10.39 -6.31 -6.66
CA ILE A 35 -9.58 -5.12 -7.00
C ILE A 35 -8.21 -5.21 -6.31
N THR A 36 -8.18 -5.44 -4.99
CA THR A 36 -6.93 -5.51 -4.23
C THR A 36 -6.05 -6.68 -4.69
N PHE A 37 -6.66 -7.83 -4.99
CA PHE A 37 -5.97 -8.97 -5.56
C PHE A 37 -5.38 -8.67 -6.94
N SER A 38 -6.14 -8.02 -7.82
CA SER A 38 -5.66 -7.65 -9.16
C SER A 38 -4.48 -6.67 -9.10
N LEU A 39 -4.54 -5.68 -8.21
CA LEU A 39 -3.43 -4.74 -7.99
C LEU A 39 -2.19 -5.45 -7.43
N ALA A 40 -2.36 -6.38 -6.50
CA ALA A 40 -1.26 -7.19 -5.98
C ALA A 40 -0.63 -8.07 -7.06
N LEU A 41 -1.43 -8.65 -7.97
CA LEU A 41 -0.93 -9.42 -9.10
C LEU A 41 -0.13 -8.56 -10.08
N ILE A 42 -0.63 -7.37 -10.43
CA ILE A 42 0.09 -6.43 -11.31
C ILE A 42 1.44 -6.06 -10.72
N GLY A 43 1.47 -5.62 -9.46
CA GLY A 43 2.73 -5.30 -8.77
C GLY A 43 3.69 -6.49 -8.68
N SER A 44 3.16 -7.70 -8.51
CA SER A 44 3.95 -8.92 -8.49
C SER A 44 4.53 -9.29 -9.86
N LEU A 45 3.79 -9.04 -10.94
CA LEU A 45 4.28 -9.20 -12.31
C LEU A 45 5.42 -8.22 -12.61
N GLU A 46 5.28 -6.95 -12.22
CA GLU A 46 6.36 -5.96 -12.36
C GLU A 46 7.61 -6.40 -11.58
N TYR A 47 7.45 -6.82 -10.33
CA TYR A 47 8.55 -7.37 -9.54
C TYR A 47 9.22 -8.54 -10.25
N HIS A 48 8.43 -9.50 -10.79
CA HIS A 48 8.96 -10.64 -11.53
C HIS A 48 9.76 -10.21 -12.76
N LEU A 49 9.28 -9.23 -13.51
CA LEU A 49 9.98 -8.69 -14.68
C LEU A 49 11.34 -8.08 -14.34
N ILE A 50 11.46 -7.44 -13.18
CA ILE A 50 12.71 -6.88 -12.68
C ILE A 50 13.70 -8.00 -12.30
N VAL A 51 13.22 -8.99 -11.53
CA VAL A 51 14.09 -9.99 -10.88
C VAL A 51 14.45 -11.14 -11.81
N LYS A 52 13.58 -11.52 -12.76
CA LYS A 52 13.80 -12.68 -13.66
C LYS A 52 15.09 -12.62 -14.48
N LYS A 53 15.62 -11.43 -14.76
CA LYS A 53 16.88 -11.24 -15.49
C LYS A 53 18.10 -11.73 -14.69
N HIS A 54 17.98 -11.78 -13.37
CA HIS A 54 19.05 -12.09 -12.45
C HIS A 54 18.88 -13.48 -11.79
N PHE A 55 17.63 -13.96 -11.68
CA PHE A 55 17.30 -15.21 -11.01
C PHE A 55 16.26 -16.02 -11.79
N ARG A 56 16.37 -17.34 -11.72
CA ARG A 56 15.40 -18.28 -12.34
C ARG A 56 14.13 -18.39 -11.49
N LEU A 57 13.43 -17.27 -11.32
CA LEU A 57 12.14 -17.27 -10.64
C LEU A 57 11.05 -17.89 -11.53
N LYS A 58 10.27 -18.79 -10.96
CA LYS A 58 9.10 -19.36 -11.64
C LYS A 58 7.89 -18.48 -11.37
N LEU A 59 7.43 -17.75 -12.39
CA LEU A 59 6.27 -16.87 -12.29
C LEU A 59 5.03 -17.60 -11.77
N LEU A 60 4.77 -18.81 -12.26
CA LEU A 60 3.61 -19.59 -11.84
C LEU A 60 3.55 -19.77 -10.31
N ILE A 61 4.68 -20.05 -9.67
CA ILE A 61 4.74 -20.27 -8.21
C ILE A 61 4.51 -18.96 -7.47
N GLN A 62 5.04 -17.86 -7.99
CA GLN A 62 4.80 -16.54 -7.43
C GLN A 62 3.30 -16.19 -7.48
N LEU A 63 2.63 -16.45 -8.60
CA LEU A 63 1.19 -16.23 -8.76
C LEU A 63 0.37 -17.16 -7.85
N LEU A 64 0.75 -18.44 -7.75
CA LEU A 64 0.09 -19.39 -6.84
C LEU A 64 0.20 -18.93 -5.38
N ASN A 65 1.35 -18.44 -4.96
CA ASN A 65 1.52 -17.91 -3.61
C ASN A 65 0.60 -16.70 -3.34
N HIS A 66 0.37 -15.84 -4.34
CA HIS A 66 -0.58 -14.73 -4.20
C HIS A 66 -2.03 -15.22 -4.09
N ILE A 67 -2.43 -16.18 -4.91
CA ILE A 67 -3.76 -16.78 -4.84
C ILE A 67 -3.97 -17.42 -3.46
N LEU A 68 -2.98 -18.16 -2.96
CA LEU A 68 -3.08 -18.82 -1.66
C LEU A 68 -3.17 -17.85 -0.49
N ILE A 69 -2.41 -16.75 -0.48
CA ILE A 69 -2.47 -15.78 0.63
C ILE A 69 -3.82 -15.05 0.63
N PHE A 70 -4.34 -14.65 -0.54
CA PHE A 70 -5.64 -14.00 -0.63
C PHE A 70 -6.80 -14.95 -0.29
N SER A 71 -6.76 -16.20 -0.76
CA SER A 71 -7.76 -17.21 -0.36
C SER A 71 -7.69 -17.51 1.13
N GLY A 72 -6.48 -17.59 1.71
CA GLY A 72 -6.28 -17.77 3.14
C GLY A 72 -6.90 -16.63 3.95
N VAL A 73 -6.68 -15.37 3.54
CA VAL A 73 -7.29 -14.19 4.20
C VAL A 73 -8.81 -14.22 4.08
N TRP A 74 -9.36 -14.63 2.93
CA TRP A 74 -10.79 -14.82 2.76
C TRP A 74 -11.37 -15.88 3.71
N PHE A 75 -10.71 -17.05 3.84
CA PHE A 75 -11.14 -18.08 4.78
C PHE A 75 -11.01 -17.64 6.24
N LEU A 76 -9.99 -16.85 6.57
CA LEU A 76 -9.85 -16.29 7.91
C LEU A 76 -11.02 -15.33 8.22
N PHE A 77 -11.46 -14.53 7.26
CA PHE A 77 -12.66 -13.70 7.38
C PHE A 77 -13.93 -14.52 7.62
N GLN A 78 -14.06 -15.70 7.01
CA GLN A 78 -15.17 -16.62 7.23
C GLN A 78 -15.04 -17.42 8.55
N ASN A 79 -14.15 -17.02 9.46
CA ASN A 79 -13.82 -17.72 10.72
C ASN A 79 -13.28 -19.15 10.52
N GLN A 80 -12.75 -19.44 9.35
CA GLN A 80 -12.20 -20.75 8.99
C GLN A 80 -10.66 -20.76 9.13
N GLN A 81 -10.19 -20.61 10.36
CA GLN A 81 -8.75 -20.47 10.67
C GLN A 81 -7.89 -21.64 10.15
N LEU A 82 -8.45 -22.86 10.14
CA LEU A 82 -7.73 -24.03 9.64
C LEU A 82 -7.31 -23.87 8.17
N TYR A 83 -8.20 -23.39 7.30
CA TYR A 83 -7.87 -23.19 5.89
C TYR A 83 -6.83 -22.08 5.67
N PHE A 84 -6.84 -21.05 6.50
CA PHE A 84 -5.77 -20.06 6.49
C PHE A 84 -4.40 -20.69 6.83
N LEU A 85 -4.32 -21.50 7.90
CA LEU A 85 -3.10 -22.21 8.28
C LEU A 85 -2.62 -23.17 7.19
N ILE A 86 -3.55 -23.90 6.55
CA ILE A 86 -3.24 -24.77 5.42
C ILE A 86 -2.66 -23.96 4.24
N ALA A 87 -3.25 -22.81 3.89
CA ALA A 87 -2.74 -21.94 2.82
C ALA A 87 -1.31 -21.48 3.12
N VAL A 88 -1.04 -21.02 4.34
CA VAL A 88 0.31 -20.62 4.77
C VAL A 88 1.30 -21.78 4.71
N ALA A 89 0.92 -22.98 5.16
CA ALA A 89 1.77 -24.18 5.09
C ALA A 89 2.11 -24.52 3.63
N ILE A 90 1.14 -24.48 2.72
CA ILE A 90 1.36 -24.75 1.28
C ILE A 90 2.32 -23.70 0.69
N ILE A 91 2.16 -22.39 1.03
CA ILE A 91 3.06 -21.33 0.59
C ILE A 91 4.50 -21.63 1.03
N CYS A 92 4.71 -22.00 2.29
CA CYS A 92 6.02 -22.36 2.82
C CYS A 92 6.65 -23.55 2.07
N ILE A 93 5.86 -24.59 1.81
CA ILE A 93 6.31 -25.79 1.06
C ILE A 93 6.68 -25.41 -0.39
N LEU A 94 5.86 -24.60 -1.07
CA LEU A 94 6.12 -24.14 -2.43
C LEU A 94 7.39 -23.30 -2.51
N ILE A 95 7.60 -22.38 -1.57
CA ILE A 95 8.81 -21.56 -1.53
C ILE A 95 10.04 -22.45 -1.26
N MET A 96 9.97 -23.34 -0.28
CA MET A 96 11.08 -24.23 0.05
C MET A 96 11.43 -25.17 -1.11
N GLY A 97 10.44 -25.82 -1.71
CA GLY A 97 10.64 -26.72 -2.86
C GLY A 97 11.25 -25.99 -4.07
N THR A 98 10.78 -24.77 -4.35
CA THR A 98 11.32 -23.98 -5.48
C THR A 98 12.73 -23.47 -5.22
N THR A 99 13.06 -23.09 -4.00
CA THR A 99 14.42 -22.66 -3.65
C THR A 99 15.42 -23.81 -3.83
N LEU A 100 15.04 -25.03 -3.45
CA LEU A 100 15.85 -26.23 -3.65
C LEU A 100 16.05 -26.55 -5.14
N ILE A 101 14.99 -26.53 -5.94
CA ILE A 101 15.04 -26.84 -7.38
C ILE A 101 15.81 -25.79 -8.18
N THR A 102 15.55 -24.50 -7.94
CA THR A 102 16.10 -23.40 -8.73
C THR A 102 17.44 -22.89 -8.20
N LYS A 103 17.85 -23.34 -7.01
CA LYS A 103 18.99 -22.79 -6.26
C LYS A 103 18.92 -21.27 -6.05
N THR A 104 17.70 -20.72 -6.13
CA THR A 104 17.41 -19.31 -5.92
C THR A 104 17.11 -19.07 -4.45
N SER A 105 17.72 -18.04 -3.84
CA SER A 105 17.47 -17.74 -2.42
C SER A 105 15.99 -17.48 -2.17
N PHE A 106 15.44 -18.05 -1.08
CA PHE A 106 14.03 -17.95 -0.68
C PHE A 106 13.54 -16.50 -0.58
N LYS A 107 14.41 -15.56 -0.22
CA LYS A 107 14.10 -14.14 -0.09
C LYS A 107 13.44 -13.54 -1.35
N TRP A 108 13.79 -14.02 -2.54
CA TRP A 108 13.24 -13.52 -3.79
C TRP A 108 11.80 -13.96 -4.05
N TYR A 109 11.34 -15.01 -3.38
CA TYR A 109 9.95 -15.45 -3.39
C TYR A 109 9.14 -14.82 -2.26
N THR A 110 9.78 -14.52 -1.12
CA THR A 110 9.10 -13.92 0.05
C THR A 110 8.92 -12.41 -0.05
N ILE A 111 9.85 -11.69 -0.69
CA ILE A 111 9.76 -10.23 -0.87
C ILE A 111 8.41 -9.82 -1.49
N PRO A 112 7.94 -10.36 -2.64
CA PRO A 112 6.66 -9.93 -3.21
C PRO A 112 5.45 -10.29 -2.34
N LEU A 113 5.53 -11.32 -1.51
CA LEU A 113 4.45 -11.63 -0.56
C LEU A 113 4.37 -10.59 0.55
N ILE A 114 5.50 -10.26 1.16
CA ILE A 114 5.53 -9.31 2.28
C ILE A 114 5.33 -7.87 1.80
N TRP A 115 5.91 -7.52 0.66
CA TRP A 115 5.98 -6.15 0.17
C TRP A 115 4.81 -5.74 -0.72
N ILE A 116 4.21 -6.70 -1.42
CA ILE A 116 3.11 -6.45 -2.36
C ILE A 116 1.82 -7.10 -1.84
N ALA A 117 1.78 -8.43 -1.69
CA ALA A 117 0.54 -9.11 -1.35
C ALA A 117 0.00 -8.73 0.03
N PHE A 118 0.86 -8.71 1.05
CA PHE A 118 0.46 -8.46 2.43
C PHE A 118 -0.19 -7.09 2.65
N PRO A 119 0.32 -5.95 2.13
CA PRO A 119 -0.35 -4.66 2.27
C PRO A 119 -1.75 -4.63 1.65
N PHE A 120 -1.95 -5.25 0.48
CA PHE A 120 -3.27 -5.34 -0.13
C PHE A 120 -4.22 -6.27 0.65
N CYS A 121 -3.70 -7.35 1.24
CA CYS A 121 -4.46 -8.18 2.17
C CYS A 121 -4.87 -7.40 3.43
N LEU A 122 -4.00 -6.54 3.97
CA LEU A 122 -4.35 -5.68 5.11
C LEU A 122 -5.44 -4.67 4.76
N LEU A 123 -5.42 -4.07 3.56
CA LEU A 123 -6.50 -3.20 3.11
C LEU A 123 -7.83 -3.94 3.04
N PHE A 124 -7.83 -5.15 2.48
CA PHE A 124 -9.02 -6.00 2.48
C PHE A 124 -9.46 -6.36 3.90
N TRP A 125 -8.52 -6.73 4.77
CA TRP A 125 -8.80 -7.03 6.18
C TRP A 125 -9.47 -5.86 6.90
N ILE A 126 -8.96 -4.64 6.73
CA ILE A 126 -9.59 -3.42 7.27
C ILE A 126 -11.03 -3.30 6.74
N LYS A 127 -11.23 -3.52 5.44
CA LYS A 127 -12.54 -3.39 4.79
C LYS A 127 -13.60 -4.32 5.38
N VAL A 128 -13.23 -5.54 5.77
CA VAL A 128 -14.17 -6.56 6.22
C VAL A 128 -14.30 -6.67 7.75
N THR A 129 -13.28 -6.24 8.50
CA THR A 129 -13.29 -6.35 9.98
C THR A 129 -13.73 -5.07 10.68
N VAL A 130 -13.52 -3.92 10.04
CA VAL A 130 -13.98 -2.63 10.58
C VAL A 130 -15.43 -2.44 10.14
N ASN A 131 -16.21 -1.73 10.99
CA ASN A 131 -17.58 -1.39 10.64
C ASN A 131 -17.67 -0.86 9.19
N PRO A 132 -18.62 -1.34 8.36
CA PRO A 132 -18.75 -0.98 6.94
C PRO A 132 -18.83 0.53 6.67
N ASP A 133 -19.42 1.30 7.59
CA ASP A 133 -19.52 2.75 7.48
C ASP A 133 -18.18 3.45 7.77
N ILE A 134 -17.30 2.80 8.54
CA ILE A 134 -16.01 3.35 9.00
C ILE A 134 -14.86 2.93 8.09
N ALA A 135 -14.86 1.69 7.65
CA ALA A 135 -13.75 1.10 6.90
C ALA A 135 -13.30 1.92 5.67
N PRO A 136 -14.21 2.44 4.82
CA PRO A 136 -13.82 3.27 3.69
C PRO A 136 -13.04 4.53 4.11
N HIS A 137 -13.43 5.13 5.20
CA HIS A 137 -12.81 6.37 5.69
C HIS A 137 -11.44 6.11 6.33
N VAL A 138 -11.27 4.96 7.01
CA VAL A 138 -9.95 4.54 7.52
C VAL A 138 -8.98 4.30 6.35
N ILE A 139 -9.43 3.63 5.30
CA ILE A 139 -8.61 3.41 4.11
C ILE A 139 -8.28 4.73 3.42
N LEU A 140 -9.26 5.64 3.28
CA LEU A 140 -9.05 6.97 2.71
C LEU A 140 -8.06 7.78 3.55
N LEU A 141 -8.17 7.74 4.88
CA LEU A 141 -7.25 8.40 5.80
C LEU A 141 -5.81 7.92 5.56
N LEU A 142 -5.58 6.61 5.49
CA LEU A 142 -4.25 6.03 5.21
C LEU A 142 -3.71 6.50 3.86
N LEU A 143 -4.53 6.51 2.81
CA LEU A 143 -4.12 6.97 1.48
C LEU A 143 -3.78 8.45 1.46
N LEU A 144 -4.56 9.31 2.14
CA LEU A 144 -4.29 10.74 2.24
C LEU A 144 -2.99 11.00 3.00
N MET A 145 -2.76 10.31 4.12
CA MET A 145 -1.52 10.43 4.89
C MET A 145 -0.31 10.13 4.03
N VAL A 146 -0.31 9.02 3.30
CA VAL A 146 0.81 8.60 2.45
C VAL A 146 0.98 9.52 1.25
N SER A 147 -0.09 9.85 0.52
CA SER A 147 -0.03 10.66 -0.69
C SER A 147 0.43 12.10 -0.43
N ILE A 148 -0.04 12.69 0.67
CA ILE A 148 0.36 14.06 1.04
C ILE A 148 1.78 14.05 1.63
N ASN A 149 2.18 13.01 2.40
CA ASN A 149 3.55 12.81 2.83
C ASN A 149 4.52 12.80 1.63
N ASP A 150 4.25 12.01 0.60
CA ASP A 150 5.12 11.89 -0.56
C ASP A 150 5.19 13.19 -1.37
N SER A 151 4.05 13.84 -1.55
CA SER A 151 3.99 15.13 -2.23
C SER A 151 4.77 16.21 -1.48
N ALA A 152 4.56 16.32 -0.17
CA ALA A 152 5.26 17.30 0.67
C ALA A 152 6.77 17.00 0.75
N ALA A 153 7.16 15.72 0.85
CA ALA A 153 8.56 15.31 0.82
C ALA A 153 9.23 15.68 -0.50
N TYR A 154 8.55 15.51 -1.63
CA TYR A 154 9.08 15.90 -2.94
C TYR A 154 9.24 17.40 -3.08
N PHE A 155 8.19 18.19 -2.79
CA PHE A 155 8.24 19.64 -2.94
C PHE A 155 9.17 20.28 -1.91
N GLY A 156 9.11 19.85 -0.64
CA GLY A 156 9.99 20.31 0.42
C GLY A 156 11.46 20.00 0.15
N GLY A 157 11.73 18.76 -0.31
CA GLY A 157 13.09 18.37 -0.71
C GLY A 157 13.63 19.14 -1.90
N LYS A 158 12.78 19.47 -2.88
CA LYS A 158 13.16 20.26 -4.04
C LYS A 158 13.41 21.72 -3.70
N SER A 159 12.64 22.31 -2.79
CA SER A 159 12.73 23.74 -2.44
C SER A 159 13.75 24.03 -1.35
N PHE A 160 13.89 23.16 -0.38
CA PHE A 160 14.68 23.39 0.84
C PHE A 160 15.76 22.33 1.09
N GLY A 161 15.84 21.27 0.25
CA GLY A 161 16.77 20.16 0.46
C GLY A 161 18.22 20.58 0.36
N LYS A 162 19.01 20.33 1.40
CA LYS A 162 20.45 20.58 1.49
C LYS A 162 21.24 19.31 1.75
N VAL A 163 20.73 18.44 2.60
CA VAL A 163 21.43 17.23 3.03
C VAL A 163 20.75 16.00 2.47
N LEU A 164 21.50 15.16 1.76
CA LEU A 164 20.98 13.90 1.21
C LEU A 164 20.61 12.94 2.32
N LEU A 165 19.45 12.28 2.19
CA LEU A 165 18.95 11.29 3.17
C LEU A 165 19.65 9.95 3.02
N ALA A 166 19.77 9.46 1.80
CA ALA A 166 20.37 8.15 1.48
C ALA A 166 21.10 8.22 0.13
N PRO A 167 22.33 8.81 0.06
CA PRO A 167 23.02 9.09 -1.21
C PRO A 167 23.19 7.86 -2.12
N THR A 168 23.48 6.71 -1.54
CA THR A 168 23.74 5.46 -2.27
C THR A 168 22.48 4.75 -2.76
N ILE A 169 21.35 5.02 -2.14
CA ILE A 169 20.06 4.34 -2.41
C ILE A 169 19.17 5.24 -3.27
N SER A 170 18.97 6.47 -2.82
CA SER A 170 18.12 7.46 -3.47
C SER A 170 18.80 8.84 -3.43
N PRO A 171 19.60 9.20 -4.46
CA PRO A 171 20.40 10.42 -4.47
C PRO A 171 19.57 11.72 -4.59
N LYS A 172 18.25 11.61 -4.75
CA LYS A 172 17.35 12.77 -4.83
C LYS A 172 16.60 13.07 -3.54
N LYS A 173 16.62 12.13 -2.57
CA LYS A 173 15.92 12.31 -1.29
C LYS A 173 16.80 13.09 -0.31
N THR A 174 16.20 14.08 0.37
CA THR A 174 16.87 14.94 1.34
C THR A 174 16.26 14.76 2.74
N LYS A 175 17.03 15.08 3.78
CA LYS A 175 16.56 15.05 5.16
C LYS A 175 15.45 16.07 5.39
N GLU A 176 15.62 17.26 4.83
CA GLU A 176 14.60 18.32 4.88
C GLU A 176 13.31 17.87 4.19
N GLY A 177 13.43 17.24 3.01
CA GLY A 177 12.29 16.66 2.32
C GLY A 177 11.55 15.61 3.17
N SER A 178 12.30 14.73 3.87
CA SER A 178 11.70 13.76 4.80
C SER A 178 10.91 14.45 5.91
N LEU A 179 11.44 15.53 6.48
CA LEU A 179 10.75 16.31 7.51
C LEU A 179 9.48 16.97 6.99
N PHE A 180 9.53 17.59 5.80
CA PHE A 180 8.33 18.11 5.13
C PHE A 180 7.33 17.01 4.83
N GLY A 181 7.77 15.79 4.51
CA GLY A 181 6.93 14.63 4.36
C GLY A 181 6.17 14.29 5.63
N ILE A 182 6.84 14.26 6.79
CA ILE A 182 6.20 14.01 8.08
C ILE A 182 5.11 15.05 8.34
N LEU A 183 5.40 16.32 8.15
CA LEU A 183 4.42 17.41 8.30
C LEU A 183 3.26 17.26 7.31
N GLY A 184 3.56 16.89 6.06
CA GLY A 184 2.53 16.60 5.04
C GLY A 184 1.63 15.45 5.41
N GLY A 185 2.19 14.35 5.92
CA GLY A 185 1.40 13.20 6.39
C GLY A 185 0.49 13.55 7.57
N LEU A 186 0.95 14.43 8.47
CA LEU A 186 0.15 14.97 9.57
C LEU A 186 -1.01 15.82 9.04
N ILE A 187 -0.76 16.67 8.05
CA ILE A 187 -1.81 17.43 7.34
C ILE A 187 -2.79 16.47 6.66
N GLY A 188 -2.30 15.41 6.02
CA GLY A 188 -3.12 14.37 5.41
C GLY A 188 -4.05 13.69 6.41
N ALA A 189 -3.55 13.40 7.61
CA ALA A 189 -4.37 12.86 8.70
C ALA A 189 -5.48 13.83 9.11
N LEU A 190 -5.16 15.11 9.30
CA LEU A 190 -6.14 16.13 9.66
C LEU A 190 -7.21 16.33 8.57
N ILE A 191 -6.81 16.36 7.30
CA ILE A 191 -7.74 16.43 6.16
C ILE A 191 -8.66 15.21 6.15
N GLY A 192 -8.12 14.00 6.33
CA GLY A 192 -8.91 12.77 6.36
C GLY A 192 -9.96 12.77 7.49
N ILE A 193 -9.58 13.25 8.68
CA ILE A 193 -10.48 13.41 9.81
C ILE A 193 -11.55 14.46 9.53
N TYR A 194 -11.19 15.60 8.93
CA TYR A 194 -12.13 16.65 8.58
C TYR A 194 -13.15 16.17 7.54
N ILE A 195 -12.69 15.47 6.50
CA ILE A 195 -13.57 14.86 5.49
C ILE A 195 -14.54 13.89 6.15
N TRP A 196 -14.06 13.07 7.08
CA TRP A 196 -14.90 12.17 7.85
C TRP A 196 -15.97 12.91 8.66
N ASP A 197 -15.57 13.89 9.47
CA ASP A 197 -16.50 14.67 10.31
C ASP A 197 -17.59 15.37 9.46
N TRP A 198 -17.19 15.85 8.26
CA TRP A 198 -18.12 16.44 7.30
C TRP A 198 -19.12 15.42 6.77
N PHE A 199 -18.65 14.22 6.34
CA PHE A 199 -19.52 13.14 5.88
C PHE A 199 -20.46 12.64 6.97
N TYR A 200 -20.00 12.60 8.21
CA TYR A 200 -20.81 12.20 9.35
C TYR A 200 -21.93 13.19 9.64
N ARG A 201 -21.65 14.49 9.54
CA ARG A 201 -22.64 15.54 9.86
C ARG A 201 -23.65 15.79 8.75
N TYR A 202 -23.23 15.68 7.49
CA TYR A 202 -24.00 16.13 6.32
C TYR A 202 -24.21 15.02 5.28
N GLY A 203 -23.61 13.85 5.45
CA GLY A 203 -23.72 12.73 4.54
C GLY A 203 -24.96 11.85 4.78
N PRO A 204 -25.21 10.88 3.90
CA PRO A 204 -26.35 9.97 4.00
C PRO A 204 -26.22 8.95 5.14
N PHE A 205 -25.08 8.89 5.82
CA PHE A 205 -24.78 7.95 6.89
C PHE A 205 -25.18 8.52 8.25
N ASN A 206 -26.47 8.45 8.57
CA ASN A 206 -27.01 8.91 9.84
C ASN A 206 -26.92 7.81 10.91
N SER A 207 -25.73 7.31 11.18
CA SER A 207 -25.49 6.34 12.26
C SER A 207 -25.18 7.09 13.55
N SER A 208 -26.20 7.29 14.37
CA SER A 208 -26.21 8.03 15.64
C SER A 208 -25.32 7.46 16.76
N GLU A 209 -24.55 6.41 16.52
CA GLU A 209 -23.84 5.68 17.60
C GLU A 209 -22.33 5.57 17.43
N ILE A 210 -21.73 6.00 16.32
CA ILE A 210 -20.30 5.81 16.15
C ILE A 210 -19.56 7.07 16.53
N GLN A 211 -19.19 7.19 17.80
CA GLN A 211 -18.28 8.23 18.27
C GLN A 211 -16.87 7.97 17.74
N LEU A 212 -16.65 8.31 16.48
CA LEU A 212 -15.31 8.23 15.88
C LEU A 212 -14.30 9.13 16.58
N LYS A 213 -14.77 10.15 17.30
CA LYS A 213 -13.92 10.96 18.17
C LYS A 213 -13.12 10.09 19.14
N GLU A 214 -13.70 9.02 19.70
CA GLU A 214 -13.01 8.10 20.61
C GLU A 214 -12.08 7.11 19.88
N LEU A 215 -12.42 6.73 18.64
CA LEU A 215 -11.61 5.76 17.89
C LEU A 215 -10.39 6.39 17.21
N ILE A 216 -10.51 7.61 16.73
CA ILE A 216 -9.47 8.29 15.92
C ILE A 216 -8.84 9.47 16.67
N PHE A 217 -9.56 10.14 17.57
CA PHE A 217 -9.00 11.22 18.39
C PHE A 217 -8.29 10.67 19.65
N GLY A 218 -7.11 11.17 19.92
CA GLY A 218 -6.31 10.82 21.09
C GLY A 218 -5.05 10.06 20.72
N TRP A 219 -4.52 9.29 21.67
CA TRP A 219 -3.25 8.58 21.53
C TRP A 219 -3.20 7.58 20.37
N LYS A 220 -4.36 6.98 20.00
CA LYS A 220 -4.45 6.03 18.87
C LYS A 220 -4.10 6.68 17.54
N LEU A 221 -4.57 7.90 17.29
CA LEU A 221 -4.21 8.67 16.10
C LEU A 221 -2.72 9.01 16.08
N ILE A 222 -2.16 9.39 17.24
CA ILE A 222 -0.73 9.68 17.36
C ILE A 222 0.08 8.43 17.02
N VAL A 223 -0.30 7.28 17.55
CA VAL A 223 0.35 5.99 17.22
C VAL A 223 0.22 5.67 15.73
N LEU A 224 -0.95 5.84 15.14
CA LEU A 224 -1.16 5.62 13.71
C LEU A 224 -0.24 6.51 12.86
N ILE A 225 -0.15 7.80 13.18
CA ILE A 225 0.73 8.76 12.48
C ILE A 225 2.19 8.35 12.63
N LEU A 226 2.63 8.01 13.84
CA LEU A 226 4.01 7.59 14.13
C LEU A 226 4.40 6.28 13.47
N LEU A 227 3.45 5.42 13.12
CA LEU A 227 3.70 4.17 12.42
C LEU A 227 3.62 4.33 10.91
N VAL A 228 2.55 4.95 10.40
CA VAL A 228 2.26 5.00 8.96
C VAL A 228 3.26 5.89 8.20
N ILE A 229 3.56 7.08 8.72
CA ILE A 229 4.41 8.03 8.00
C ILE A 229 5.86 7.54 7.88
N PRO A 230 6.53 7.09 8.96
CA PRO A 230 7.86 6.50 8.83
C PRO A 230 7.86 5.23 7.99
N ALA A 231 6.83 4.37 8.13
CA ALA A 231 6.73 3.16 7.32
C ALA A 231 6.64 3.47 5.82
N ALA A 232 5.87 4.49 5.41
CA ALA A 232 5.79 4.93 4.02
C ALA A 232 7.16 5.42 3.50
N GLN A 233 7.87 6.24 4.26
CA GLN A 233 9.19 6.75 3.86
C GLN A 233 10.26 5.65 3.80
N ILE A 234 10.27 4.73 4.77
CA ILE A 234 11.16 3.57 4.79
C ILE A 234 10.82 2.66 3.60
N GLY A 235 9.53 2.46 3.32
CA GLY A 235 9.04 1.66 2.21
C GLY A 235 9.60 2.12 0.88
N ASP A 236 9.50 3.41 0.60
CA ASP A 236 10.03 4.01 -0.63
C ASP A 236 11.57 3.91 -0.72
N LEU A 237 12.29 4.00 0.42
CA LEU A 237 13.74 3.75 0.45
C LEU A 237 14.08 2.29 0.13
N ILE A 238 13.34 1.33 0.67
CA ILE A 238 13.55 -0.09 0.40
C ILE A 238 13.27 -0.42 -1.07
N GLU A 239 12.18 0.11 -1.64
CA GLU A 239 11.88 -0.02 -3.06
C GLU A 239 13.02 0.55 -3.93
N SER A 240 13.48 1.75 -3.58
CA SER A 240 14.62 2.38 -4.27
C SER A 240 15.88 1.51 -4.19
N LYS A 241 16.18 0.92 -3.03
CA LYS A 241 17.30 -0.01 -2.85
C LYS A 241 17.14 -1.26 -3.70
N LEU A 242 15.94 -1.84 -3.75
CA LEU A 242 15.64 -3.00 -4.59
C LEU A 242 15.91 -2.70 -6.07
N LYS A 243 15.41 -1.59 -6.58
CA LYS A 243 15.65 -1.15 -7.97
C LYS A 243 17.15 -1.00 -8.27
N ARG A 244 17.93 -0.42 -7.36
CA ARG A 244 19.40 -0.29 -7.51
C ARG A 244 20.11 -1.63 -7.50
N THR A 245 19.67 -2.57 -6.67
CA THR A 245 20.24 -3.93 -6.61
C THR A 245 20.14 -4.62 -7.98
N PHE A 246 19.12 -4.32 -8.78
CA PHE A 246 18.90 -4.89 -10.11
C PHE A 246 19.31 -3.96 -11.27
N ASN A 247 20.00 -2.86 -10.99
CA ASN A 247 20.39 -1.85 -11.98
C ASN A 247 19.21 -1.31 -12.82
N VAL A 248 18.00 -1.27 -12.23
CA VAL A 248 16.81 -0.74 -12.85
C VAL A 248 16.50 0.61 -12.20
N LYS A 249 16.14 1.60 -13.04
CA LYS A 249 15.76 2.93 -12.54
C LYS A 249 14.25 3.08 -12.46
N ASP A 250 13.56 2.62 -13.49
CA ASP A 250 12.11 2.67 -13.62
C ASP A 250 11.57 1.25 -13.78
N SER A 251 10.37 0.97 -13.29
CA SER A 251 9.76 -0.38 -13.34
C SER A 251 9.09 -0.68 -14.69
N SER A 252 8.99 0.32 -15.55
CA SER A 252 8.40 0.23 -16.91
C SER A 252 9.33 0.85 -17.95
#